data_43a1faaad43d99083dbc54740968c87a
#
_entry.id   43a1faaad43d99083dbc54740968c87a
#
_cell.length_a   1.000
_cell.length_b   1.000
_cell.length_c   1.000
_cell.angle_alpha   90.00
_cell.angle_beta   90.00
_cell.angle_gamma   90.00
#
_symmetry.space_group_name_H-M   'P 1'
#
loop_
_entity.id
_entity.type
_entity.pdbx_description
1 polymer ?
#
loop_
_entity_poly.entity_id
_entity_poly.type
_entity_poly.pdbx_seq_one_letter_code
_entity_poly.pdbx_strand_id
1 'polypeptide(L)'
;MNKCIVFDCDGTLINTYPLIMEAFKKTFKELLPEKHLSQDELNSFFGPSLKYTFSRYFKDEEVDKVIEIYRAYSKELMPIMLHAFDGVISLLDELKKKGYHLAILSNKAYDMLLYGLELASMENYFDIVIGYEQMMYPKPDPSGFDVIKKFYNEELKYYFIGDTIIDIQTAKNAKDITSIGVTWCITKKEDFINCNSDYIVDNPLEILSILEG
;
A
#
# COMPACT_ATOMS: atom_id res chain seq x y z
N MET A 1 25.59 6.92 3.65
CA MET A 1 24.70 7.04 2.46
C MET A 1 23.33 7.43 2.96
N ASN A 2 22.72 8.47 2.40
CA ASN A 2 21.36 8.87 2.74
C ASN A 2 20.38 7.75 2.38
N LYS A 3 19.29 7.65 3.12
CA LYS A 3 18.29 6.59 2.95
C LYS A 3 16.94 7.17 2.56
N CYS A 4 16.26 6.51 1.63
CA CYS A 4 14.88 6.77 1.31
C CYS A 4 14.04 5.57 1.75
N ILE A 5 13.09 5.82 2.62
CA ILE A 5 12.17 4.83 3.16
C ILE A 5 10.85 5.00 2.43
N VAL A 6 10.54 4.03 1.58
CA VAL A 6 9.31 4.01 0.79
C VAL A 6 8.33 3.10 1.49
N PHE A 7 7.10 3.54 1.66
CA PHE A 7 6.03 2.77 2.27
C PHE A 7 4.91 2.47 1.27
N ASP A 8 4.32 1.29 1.35
CA ASP A 8 2.92 1.16 0.95
C ASP A 8 2.03 1.85 2.00
N CYS A 9 0.79 2.09 1.67
CA CYS A 9 -0.15 2.80 2.53
C CYS A 9 -1.16 1.85 3.20
N ASP A 10 -1.99 1.20 2.36
CA ASP A 10 -3.09 0.35 2.84
C ASP A 10 -2.54 -0.95 3.45
N GLY A 11 -2.81 -1.22 4.72
CA GLY A 11 -2.28 -2.41 5.42
C GLY A 11 -0.87 -2.25 5.97
N THR A 12 -0.16 -1.21 5.60
CA THR A 12 1.20 -0.89 6.06
C THR A 12 1.22 0.26 7.06
N LEU A 13 0.78 1.43 6.66
CA LEU A 13 0.67 2.63 7.51
C LEU A 13 -0.70 2.73 8.15
N ILE A 14 -1.73 2.43 7.39
CA ILE A 14 -3.13 2.63 7.75
C ILE A 14 -3.86 1.30 7.69
N ASN A 15 -4.60 0.99 8.76
CA ASN A 15 -5.46 -0.18 8.81
C ASN A 15 -6.73 0.04 7.98
N THR A 16 -6.61 -0.17 6.69
CA THR A 16 -7.72 -0.03 5.74
C THR A 16 -8.37 -1.36 5.38
N TYR A 17 -7.84 -2.50 5.84
CA TYR A 17 -8.37 -3.81 5.48
C TYR A 17 -9.88 -3.95 5.77
N PRO A 18 -10.41 -3.63 6.97
CA PRO A 18 -11.85 -3.75 7.23
C PRO A 18 -12.70 -2.87 6.32
N LEU A 19 -12.24 -1.64 6.04
CA LEU A 19 -12.89 -0.68 5.17
C LEU A 19 -12.95 -1.19 3.73
N ILE A 20 -11.82 -1.67 3.20
CA ILE A 20 -11.70 -2.18 1.83
C ILE A 20 -12.63 -3.39 1.64
N MET A 21 -12.64 -4.32 2.61
CA MET A 21 -13.53 -5.47 2.57
C MET A 21 -15.00 -5.06 2.56
N GLU A 22 -15.38 -4.09 3.37
CA GLU A 22 -16.77 -3.61 3.42
C GLU A 22 -17.15 -2.88 2.12
N ALA A 23 -16.27 -2.07 1.55
CA ALA A 23 -16.50 -1.42 0.27
C ALA A 23 -16.70 -2.44 -0.87
N PHE A 24 -15.88 -3.51 -0.93
CA PHE A 24 -16.08 -4.60 -1.88
C PHE A 24 -17.42 -5.31 -1.67
N LYS A 25 -17.78 -5.66 -0.43
CA LYS A 25 -19.06 -6.31 -0.12
C LYS A 25 -20.25 -5.46 -0.57
N LYS A 26 -20.23 -4.14 -0.30
CA LYS A 26 -21.29 -3.21 -0.74
C LYS A 26 -21.37 -3.15 -2.26
N THR A 27 -20.23 -3.04 -2.95
CA THR A 27 -20.16 -2.98 -4.41
C THR A 27 -20.72 -4.25 -5.06
N PHE A 28 -20.29 -5.42 -4.60
CA PHE A 28 -20.77 -6.69 -5.13
C PHE A 28 -22.25 -6.94 -4.80
N LYS A 29 -22.70 -6.54 -3.61
CA LYS A 29 -24.13 -6.64 -3.23
C LYS A 29 -25.04 -5.80 -4.13
N GLU A 30 -24.57 -4.63 -4.56
CA GLU A 30 -25.32 -3.74 -5.48
C GLU A 30 -25.32 -4.27 -6.91
N LEU A 31 -24.15 -4.67 -7.43
CA LEU A 31 -23.97 -4.95 -8.86
C LEU A 31 -24.11 -6.44 -9.23
N LEU A 32 -23.81 -7.34 -8.30
CA LEU A 32 -23.87 -8.80 -8.47
C LEU A 32 -24.49 -9.46 -7.22
N PRO A 33 -25.77 -9.19 -6.91
CA PRO A 33 -26.39 -9.62 -5.64
C PRO A 33 -26.38 -11.14 -5.43
N GLU A 34 -26.36 -11.94 -6.51
CA GLU A 34 -26.31 -13.41 -6.45
C GLU A 34 -24.88 -13.94 -6.21
N LYS A 35 -23.85 -13.07 -6.30
CA LYS A 35 -22.46 -13.49 -6.07
C LYS A 35 -22.12 -13.46 -4.58
N HIS A 36 -21.91 -14.63 -4.01
CA HIS A 36 -21.38 -14.76 -2.66
C HIS A 36 -19.86 -14.80 -2.70
N LEU A 37 -19.22 -13.78 -2.11
CA LEU A 37 -17.76 -13.70 -1.97
C LEU A 37 -17.32 -14.51 -0.74
N SER A 38 -16.42 -15.47 -0.93
CA SER A 38 -15.73 -16.12 0.18
C SER A 38 -14.71 -15.18 0.83
N GLN A 39 -14.28 -15.51 2.06
CA GLN A 39 -13.25 -14.73 2.73
C GLN A 39 -11.92 -14.76 1.95
N ASP A 40 -11.58 -15.87 1.33
CA ASP A 40 -10.35 -16.00 0.52
C ASP A 40 -10.43 -15.15 -0.76
N GLU A 41 -11.61 -15.09 -1.42
CA GLU A 41 -11.81 -14.17 -2.54
C GLU A 41 -11.63 -12.72 -2.09
N LEU A 42 -12.25 -12.30 -0.99
CA LEU A 42 -12.12 -10.97 -0.43
C LEU A 42 -10.63 -10.64 -0.11
N ASN A 43 -9.94 -11.55 0.55
CA ASN A 43 -8.52 -11.37 0.86
C ASN A 43 -7.67 -11.19 -0.40
N SER A 44 -8.02 -11.88 -1.50
CA SER A 44 -7.32 -11.76 -2.78
C SER A 44 -7.50 -10.40 -3.48
N PHE A 45 -8.43 -9.57 -3.01
CA PHE A 45 -8.67 -8.21 -3.52
C PHE A 45 -7.78 -7.15 -2.87
N PHE A 46 -7.11 -7.52 -1.77
CA PHE A 46 -6.24 -6.62 -1.03
C PHE A 46 -4.84 -6.61 -1.64
N GLY A 47 -4.35 -5.44 -2.03
CA GLY A 47 -3.05 -5.24 -2.67
C GLY A 47 -3.06 -5.04 -4.19
N PRO A 48 -3.76 -5.87 -5.00
CA PRO A 48 -3.89 -5.62 -6.43
C PRO A 48 -4.63 -4.32 -6.76
N SER A 49 -4.43 -3.80 -8.01
CA SER A 49 -5.21 -2.66 -8.48
C SER A 49 -6.69 -3.01 -8.63
N LEU A 50 -7.57 -2.03 -8.41
CA LEU A 50 -9.03 -2.21 -8.58
C LEU A 50 -9.40 -2.69 -9.99
N LYS A 51 -8.70 -2.16 -11.02
CA LYS A 51 -8.90 -2.57 -12.42
C LYS A 51 -8.66 -4.07 -12.59
N TYR A 52 -7.53 -4.58 -12.09
CA TYR A 52 -7.22 -6.02 -12.13
C TYR A 52 -8.29 -6.84 -11.37
N THR A 53 -8.70 -6.39 -10.18
CA THR A 53 -9.68 -7.10 -9.37
C THR A 53 -11.05 -7.17 -10.06
N PHE A 54 -11.57 -6.06 -10.53
CA PHE A 54 -12.91 -6.00 -11.12
C PHE A 54 -12.98 -6.62 -12.52
N SER A 55 -11.92 -6.58 -13.33
CA SER A 55 -11.88 -7.26 -14.64
C SER A 55 -12.05 -8.79 -14.55
N ARG A 56 -11.94 -9.37 -13.37
CA ARG A 56 -12.23 -10.80 -13.12
C ARG A 56 -13.72 -11.12 -13.05
N TYR A 57 -14.59 -10.11 -12.87
CA TYR A 57 -16.02 -10.26 -12.60
C TYR A 57 -16.91 -9.45 -13.53
N PHE A 58 -16.39 -8.39 -14.13
CA PHE A 58 -17.12 -7.46 -15.00
C PHE A 58 -16.43 -7.36 -16.36
N LYS A 59 -17.21 -7.00 -17.39
CA LYS A 59 -16.66 -6.75 -18.73
C LYS A 59 -15.82 -5.47 -18.72
N ASP A 60 -14.83 -5.37 -19.62
CA ASP A 60 -13.89 -4.25 -19.67
C ASP A 60 -14.60 -2.88 -19.74
N GLU A 61 -15.68 -2.79 -20.53
CA GLU A 61 -16.49 -1.56 -20.67
C GLU A 61 -17.23 -1.14 -19.40
N GLU A 62 -17.40 -2.03 -18.43
CA GLU A 62 -18.12 -1.79 -17.16
C GLU A 62 -17.16 -1.45 -16.01
N VAL A 63 -15.89 -1.86 -16.10
CA VAL A 63 -14.93 -1.81 -14.98
C VAL A 63 -14.75 -0.41 -14.42
N ASP A 64 -14.64 0.61 -15.26
CA ASP A 64 -14.43 1.98 -14.78
C ASP A 64 -15.61 2.47 -13.95
N LYS A 65 -16.84 2.15 -14.37
CA LYS A 65 -18.06 2.49 -13.62
C LYS A 65 -18.14 1.71 -12.29
N VAL A 66 -17.73 0.45 -12.28
CA VAL A 66 -17.67 -0.36 -11.05
C VAL A 66 -16.66 0.22 -10.06
N ILE A 67 -15.50 0.69 -10.56
CA ILE A 67 -14.49 1.35 -9.75
C ILE A 67 -15.04 2.65 -9.13
N GLU A 68 -15.81 3.45 -9.87
CA GLU A 68 -16.46 4.66 -9.35
C GLU A 68 -17.42 4.34 -8.19
N ILE A 69 -18.24 3.31 -8.32
CA ILE A 69 -19.17 2.85 -7.27
C ILE A 69 -18.38 2.39 -6.04
N TYR A 70 -17.35 1.56 -6.23
CA TYR A 70 -16.47 1.15 -5.13
C TYR A 70 -15.80 2.33 -4.42
N ARG A 71 -15.28 3.30 -5.18
CA ARG A 71 -14.65 4.52 -4.62
C ARG A 71 -15.64 5.36 -3.83
N ALA A 72 -16.90 5.44 -4.28
CA ALA A 72 -17.95 6.14 -3.53
C ALA A 72 -18.18 5.48 -2.16
N TYR A 73 -18.35 4.16 -2.11
CA TYR A 73 -18.47 3.44 -0.84
C TYR A 73 -17.21 3.55 0.03
N SER A 74 -16.03 3.42 -0.58
CA SER A 74 -14.77 3.58 0.14
C SER A 74 -14.65 4.96 0.79
N LYS A 75 -14.98 6.03 0.04
CA LYS A 75 -14.91 7.40 0.52
C LYS A 75 -15.88 7.67 1.68
N GLU A 76 -17.09 7.08 1.63
CA GLU A 76 -18.08 7.15 2.72
C GLU A 76 -17.56 6.49 4.00
N LEU A 77 -16.88 5.35 3.86
CA LEU A 77 -16.40 4.55 4.99
C LEU A 77 -15.10 5.07 5.62
N MET A 78 -14.25 5.76 4.85
CA MET A 78 -12.94 6.24 5.31
C MET A 78 -12.98 7.03 6.62
N PRO A 79 -13.83 8.08 6.80
CA PRO A 79 -13.86 8.85 8.05
C PRO A 79 -14.26 8.05 9.28
N ILE A 80 -14.91 6.89 9.08
CA ILE A 80 -15.49 6.08 10.15
C ILE A 80 -14.55 4.93 10.54
N MET A 81 -13.87 4.34 9.57
CA MET A 81 -13.16 3.07 9.74
C MET A 81 -11.63 3.18 9.60
N LEU A 82 -11.12 4.32 9.09
CA LEU A 82 -9.70 4.48 8.83
C LEU A 82 -8.96 4.91 10.09
N HIS A 83 -7.88 4.23 10.43
CA HIS A 83 -6.96 4.61 11.50
C HIS A 83 -5.55 4.09 11.21
N ALA A 84 -4.54 4.78 11.74
CA ALA A 84 -3.16 4.31 11.68
C ALA A 84 -2.97 3.01 12.47
N PHE A 85 -2.02 2.18 12.05
CA PHE A 85 -1.57 1.09 12.92
C PHE A 85 -0.80 1.62 14.12
N ASP A 86 -0.91 0.93 15.26
CA ASP A 86 -0.20 1.28 16.47
C ASP A 86 1.32 1.30 16.23
N GLY A 87 1.98 2.36 16.69
CA GLY A 87 3.42 2.55 16.54
C GLY A 87 3.86 3.19 15.22
N VAL A 88 3.01 3.29 14.19
CA VAL A 88 3.38 3.88 12.89
C VAL A 88 3.74 5.35 13.00
N ILE A 89 2.93 6.15 13.69
CA ILE A 89 3.23 7.59 13.90
C ILE A 89 4.58 7.75 14.61
N SER A 90 4.83 6.96 15.67
CA SER A 90 6.11 6.99 16.38
C SER A 90 7.29 6.61 15.48
N LEU A 91 7.11 5.62 14.59
CA LEU A 91 8.11 5.28 13.58
C LEU A 91 8.38 6.45 12.65
N LEU A 92 7.35 7.08 12.08
CA LEU A 92 7.50 8.21 11.15
C LEU A 92 8.21 9.39 11.81
N ASP A 93 7.86 9.70 13.07
CA ASP A 93 8.54 10.73 13.86
C ASP A 93 10.04 10.46 14.01
N GLU A 94 10.41 9.23 14.37
CA GLU A 94 11.82 8.85 14.52
C GLU A 94 12.58 8.88 13.19
N LEU A 95 11.96 8.44 12.09
CA LEU A 95 12.55 8.50 10.75
C LEU A 95 12.82 9.95 10.32
N LYS A 96 11.86 10.88 10.55
CA LYS A 96 12.02 12.31 10.24
C LYS A 96 13.10 12.95 11.12
N LYS A 97 13.16 12.63 12.43
CA LYS A 97 14.25 13.11 13.33
C LYS A 97 15.63 12.67 12.87
N LYS A 98 15.74 11.46 12.29
CA LYS A 98 17.00 10.94 11.72
C LYS A 98 17.33 11.54 10.34
N GLY A 99 16.45 12.36 9.78
CA GLY A 99 16.66 13.01 8.49
C GLY A 99 16.55 12.08 7.29
N TYR A 100 15.85 10.95 7.41
CA TYR A 100 15.57 10.08 6.27
C TYR A 100 14.52 10.68 5.33
N HIS A 101 14.68 10.43 4.04
CA HIS A 101 13.66 10.72 3.04
C HIS A 101 12.52 9.73 3.16
N LEU A 102 11.29 10.22 3.12
CA LEU A 102 10.10 9.39 3.22
C LEU A 102 9.25 9.53 1.96
N ALA A 103 8.84 8.40 1.39
CA ALA A 103 8.00 8.36 0.21
C ALA A 103 6.88 7.33 0.38
N ILE A 104 5.81 7.50 -0.39
CA ILE A 104 4.75 6.49 -0.52
C ILE A 104 4.70 5.98 -1.96
N LEU A 105 4.48 4.67 -2.11
CA LEU A 105 4.22 3.98 -3.38
C LEU A 105 3.06 3.00 -3.21
N SER A 106 1.88 3.35 -3.74
CA SER A 106 0.66 2.57 -3.54
C SER A 106 -0.15 2.36 -4.83
N ASN A 107 -0.81 1.21 -4.94
CA ASN A 107 -1.78 0.93 -6.02
C ASN A 107 -3.13 1.65 -5.81
N LYS A 108 -3.27 2.40 -4.73
CA LYS A 108 -4.46 3.22 -4.46
C LYS A 108 -4.51 4.43 -5.40
N ALA A 109 -5.72 4.85 -5.80
CA ALA A 109 -5.93 6.09 -6.52
C ALA A 109 -5.37 7.29 -5.73
N TYR A 110 -4.69 8.20 -6.43
CA TYR A 110 -3.92 9.28 -5.82
C TYR A 110 -4.76 10.18 -4.92
N ASP A 111 -5.95 10.57 -5.37
CA ASP A 111 -6.88 11.40 -4.60
C ASP A 111 -7.36 10.71 -3.31
N MET A 112 -7.66 9.41 -3.40
CA MET A 112 -8.06 8.59 -2.26
C MET A 112 -6.90 8.33 -1.30
N LEU A 113 -5.68 8.25 -1.82
CA LEU A 113 -4.46 8.11 -1.03
C LEU A 113 -4.21 9.38 -0.20
N LEU A 114 -4.25 10.56 -0.84
CA LEU A 114 -4.08 11.84 -0.14
C LEU A 114 -5.17 12.04 0.92
N TYR A 115 -6.43 11.74 0.60
CA TYR A 115 -7.53 11.82 1.56
C TYR A 115 -7.32 10.89 2.77
N GLY A 116 -6.82 9.68 2.53
CA GLY A 116 -6.48 8.76 3.62
C GLY A 116 -5.36 9.26 4.52
N LEU A 117 -4.32 9.85 3.94
CA LEU A 117 -3.22 10.45 4.70
C LEU A 117 -3.68 11.64 5.54
N GLU A 118 -4.54 12.49 5.00
CA GLU A 118 -5.15 13.62 5.73
C GLU A 118 -5.96 13.11 6.93
N LEU A 119 -6.85 12.14 6.74
CA LEU A 119 -7.64 11.56 7.82
C LEU A 119 -6.79 10.91 8.92
N ALA A 120 -5.63 10.36 8.54
CA ALA A 120 -4.68 9.76 9.48
C ALA A 120 -3.68 10.76 10.07
N SER A 121 -3.75 12.06 9.69
CA SER A 121 -2.79 13.12 10.07
C SER A 121 -1.34 12.78 9.66
N MET A 122 -1.18 12.16 8.49
CA MET A 122 0.12 11.72 7.96
C MET A 122 0.59 12.53 6.74
N GLU A 123 -0.19 13.49 6.23
CA GLU A 123 0.08 14.21 4.99
C GLU A 123 1.42 14.97 4.96
N ASN A 124 1.93 15.35 6.14
CA ASN A 124 3.16 16.14 6.26
C ASN A 124 4.44 15.31 6.48
N TYR A 125 4.36 13.99 6.52
CA TYR A 125 5.54 13.15 6.74
C TYR A 125 6.32 12.88 5.45
N PHE A 126 5.66 12.82 4.30
CA PHE A 126 6.22 12.30 3.06
C PHE A 126 6.68 13.40 2.12
N ASP A 127 7.88 13.24 1.58
CA ASP A 127 8.45 14.19 0.61
C ASP A 127 7.79 14.01 -0.78
N ILE A 128 7.37 12.77 -1.10
CA ILE A 128 6.66 12.42 -2.33
C ILE A 128 5.65 11.28 -2.08
N VAL A 129 4.49 11.39 -2.71
CA VAL A 129 3.42 10.38 -2.68
C VAL A 129 3.12 9.95 -4.10
N ILE A 130 3.24 8.65 -4.37
CA ILE A 130 2.95 8.02 -5.66
C ILE A 130 1.75 7.11 -5.51
N GLY A 131 0.65 7.46 -6.19
CA GLY A 131 -0.55 6.65 -6.33
C GLY A 131 -0.62 5.99 -7.71
N TYR A 132 -1.74 5.33 -7.99
CA TYR A 132 -1.97 4.57 -9.21
C TYR A 132 -1.72 5.38 -10.50
N GLU A 133 -2.19 6.64 -10.54
CA GLU A 133 -2.14 7.49 -11.72
C GLU A 133 -0.74 8.08 -12.00
N GLN A 134 0.19 8.03 -11.04
CA GLN A 134 1.55 8.54 -11.20
C GLN A 134 2.55 7.47 -11.68
N MET A 135 2.13 6.21 -11.76
CA MET A 135 2.94 5.10 -12.25
C MET A 135 2.58 4.78 -13.71
N MET A 136 3.54 4.29 -14.48
CA MET A 136 3.25 3.75 -15.82
C MET A 136 2.43 2.45 -15.73
N TYR A 137 2.81 1.59 -14.80
CA TYR A 137 2.13 0.34 -14.48
C TYR A 137 2.02 0.17 -12.96
N PRO A 138 0.93 -0.45 -12.46
CA PRO A 138 0.77 -0.68 -11.02
C PRO A 138 1.76 -1.71 -10.49
N LYS A 139 2.00 -1.69 -9.17
CA LYS A 139 2.75 -2.75 -8.48
C LYS A 139 2.16 -4.13 -8.86
N PRO A 140 2.99 -5.15 -9.15
CA PRO A 140 4.42 -5.27 -8.84
C PRO A 140 5.38 -4.72 -9.91
N ASP A 141 4.93 -3.91 -10.87
CA ASP A 141 5.81 -3.21 -11.79
C ASP A 141 6.65 -2.17 -11.04
N PRO A 142 7.96 -2.02 -11.36
CA PRO A 142 8.85 -1.12 -10.63
C PRO A 142 8.76 0.35 -11.04
N SER A 143 7.93 0.73 -12.02
CA SER A 143 7.88 2.08 -12.60
C SER A 143 7.62 3.20 -11.58
N GLY A 144 6.96 2.90 -10.47
CA GLY A 144 6.79 3.84 -9.37
C GLY A 144 8.13 4.23 -8.71
N PHE A 145 9.10 3.30 -8.63
CA PHE A 145 10.45 3.60 -8.14
C PHE A 145 11.23 4.51 -9.09
N ASP A 146 11.01 4.42 -10.39
CA ASP A 146 11.65 5.32 -11.37
C ASP A 146 11.22 6.77 -11.12
N VAL A 147 9.93 6.99 -10.78
CA VAL A 147 9.42 8.32 -10.41
C VAL A 147 10.07 8.81 -9.12
N ILE A 148 10.15 7.98 -8.08
CA ILE A 148 10.77 8.34 -6.78
C ILE A 148 12.26 8.65 -6.96
N LYS A 149 13.02 7.79 -7.66
CA LYS A 149 14.44 7.99 -7.94
C LYS A 149 14.70 9.28 -8.72
N LYS A 150 13.85 9.58 -9.70
CA LYS A 150 13.92 10.83 -10.47
C LYS A 150 13.60 12.06 -9.62
N PHE A 151 12.69 11.97 -8.67
CA PHE A 151 12.33 13.06 -7.75
C PHE A 151 13.52 13.49 -6.90
N TYR A 152 14.20 12.54 -6.24
CA TYR A 152 15.34 12.87 -5.39
C TYR A 152 16.58 13.23 -6.18
N ASN A 153 16.78 12.63 -7.36
CA ASN A 153 17.92 12.88 -8.25
C ASN A 153 19.30 12.83 -7.55
N GLU A 154 19.43 11.92 -6.58
CA GLU A 154 20.66 11.68 -5.81
C GLU A 154 20.82 10.17 -5.53
N GLU A 155 22.04 9.75 -5.16
CA GLU A 155 22.32 8.36 -4.81
C GLU A 155 21.84 8.06 -3.38
N LEU A 156 20.76 7.29 -3.26
CA LEU A 156 20.14 6.89 -2.01
C LEU A 156 20.13 5.37 -1.87
N LYS A 157 20.16 4.88 -0.63
CA LYS A 157 19.80 3.49 -0.33
C LYS A 157 18.30 3.43 -0.09
N TYR A 158 17.60 2.63 -0.91
CA TYR A 158 16.15 2.52 -0.86
C TYR A 158 15.70 1.30 -0.07
N TYR A 159 14.66 1.49 0.75
CA TYR A 159 13.93 0.45 1.44
C TYR A 159 12.47 0.54 1.05
N PHE A 160 11.84 -0.61 0.76
CA PHE A 160 10.40 -0.66 0.50
C PHE A 160 9.72 -1.50 1.57
N ILE A 161 8.78 -0.88 2.27
CA ILE A 161 8.05 -1.46 3.39
C ILE A 161 6.62 -1.68 2.94
N GLY A 162 6.15 -2.92 3.02
CA GLY A 162 4.80 -3.27 2.60
C GLY A 162 4.28 -4.53 3.27
N ASP A 163 2.96 -4.67 3.29
CA ASP A 163 2.25 -5.77 3.95
C ASP A 163 1.80 -6.87 2.98
N THR A 164 2.12 -6.76 1.69
CA THR A 164 1.74 -7.75 0.69
C THR A 164 2.94 -8.33 -0.07
N ILE A 165 2.73 -9.53 -0.66
CA ILE A 165 3.71 -10.15 -1.57
C ILE A 165 4.00 -9.24 -2.77
N ILE A 166 3.00 -8.44 -3.20
CA ILE A 166 3.14 -7.49 -4.31
C ILE A 166 4.23 -6.45 -4.02
N ASP A 167 4.34 -5.98 -2.78
CA ASP A 167 5.35 -5.00 -2.37
C ASP A 167 6.76 -5.59 -2.44
N ILE A 168 6.91 -6.82 -1.93
CA ILE A 168 8.18 -7.54 -2.00
C ILE A 168 8.61 -7.78 -3.46
N GLN A 169 7.66 -8.20 -4.31
CA GLN A 169 7.93 -8.39 -5.74
C GLN A 169 8.28 -7.06 -6.43
N THR A 170 7.63 -5.95 -6.04
CA THR A 170 7.96 -4.62 -6.57
C THR A 170 9.39 -4.22 -6.24
N ALA A 171 9.82 -4.40 -4.98
CA ALA A 171 11.19 -4.14 -4.56
C ALA A 171 12.20 -4.97 -5.38
N LYS A 172 11.92 -6.26 -5.57
CA LYS A 172 12.78 -7.16 -6.35
C LYS A 172 12.87 -6.79 -7.82
N ASN A 173 11.74 -6.41 -8.42
CA ASN A 173 11.68 -5.99 -9.81
C ASN A 173 12.40 -4.65 -10.05
N ALA A 174 12.41 -3.77 -9.05
CA ALA A 174 13.08 -2.47 -9.10
C ALA A 174 14.61 -2.54 -8.98
N LYS A 175 15.18 -3.69 -8.57
CA LYS A 175 16.59 -3.91 -8.25
C LYS A 175 17.13 -2.90 -7.21
N ASP A 176 18.14 -3.28 -6.47
CA ASP A 176 18.81 -2.44 -5.46
C ASP A 176 17.86 -1.79 -4.41
N ILE A 177 16.68 -2.37 -4.23
CA ILE A 177 15.71 -1.98 -3.21
C ILE A 177 15.66 -3.08 -2.15
N THR A 178 15.92 -2.71 -0.91
CA THR A 178 15.76 -3.63 0.22
C THR A 178 14.28 -3.74 0.59
N SER A 179 13.74 -4.94 0.58
CA SER A 179 12.34 -5.24 0.92
C SER A 179 12.17 -5.53 2.41
N ILE A 180 11.12 -4.96 3.02
CA ILE A 180 10.72 -5.23 4.41
C ILE A 180 9.24 -5.60 4.42
N GLY A 181 8.96 -6.88 4.66
CA GLY A 181 7.60 -7.37 4.85
C GLY A 181 7.11 -7.10 6.27
N VAL A 182 5.87 -6.61 6.41
CA VAL A 182 5.26 -6.31 7.69
C VAL A 182 4.06 -7.23 7.95
N THR A 183 3.96 -7.79 9.17
CA THR A 183 3.00 -8.87 9.48
C THR A 183 1.77 -8.42 10.28
N TRP A 184 1.62 -7.14 10.56
CA TRP A 184 0.49 -6.64 11.35
C TRP A 184 -0.83 -6.46 10.58
N CYS A 185 -0.85 -6.77 9.26
CA CYS A 185 -2.06 -6.86 8.47
C CYS A 185 -2.46 -8.33 8.24
N ILE A 186 -2.75 -8.74 7.01
CA ILE A 186 -3.32 -10.07 6.70
C ILE A 186 -2.31 -11.09 6.19
N THR A 187 -1.17 -10.66 5.67
CA THR A 187 -0.16 -11.55 5.07
C THR A 187 0.60 -12.30 6.17
N LYS A 188 0.73 -13.60 6.03
CA LYS A 188 1.42 -14.44 6.99
C LYS A 188 2.95 -14.35 6.79
N LYS A 189 3.69 -14.53 7.88
CA LYS A 189 5.16 -14.52 7.87
C LYS A 189 5.75 -15.53 6.88
N GLU A 190 5.12 -16.69 6.76
CA GLU A 190 5.53 -17.75 5.83
C GLU A 190 5.47 -17.30 4.37
N ASP A 191 4.48 -16.48 4.01
CA ASP A 191 4.33 -15.96 2.65
C ASP A 191 5.47 -14.99 2.29
N PHE A 192 5.92 -14.17 3.24
CA PHE A 192 7.10 -13.31 3.08
C PHE A 192 8.40 -14.12 2.99
N ILE A 193 8.54 -15.20 3.78
CA ILE A 193 9.67 -16.12 3.67
C ILE A 193 9.70 -16.77 2.28
N ASN A 194 8.55 -17.27 1.81
CA ASN A 194 8.43 -17.95 0.51
C ASN A 194 8.73 -17.00 -0.67
N CYS A 195 8.40 -15.72 -0.56
CA CYS A 195 8.75 -14.73 -1.59
C CYS A 195 10.15 -14.11 -1.37
N ASN A 196 10.92 -14.60 -0.38
CA ASN A 196 12.28 -14.16 -0.02
C ASN A 196 12.35 -12.65 0.27
N SER A 197 11.49 -12.12 1.14
CA SER A 197 11.66 -10.77 1.67
C SER A 197 13.02 -10.63 2.36
N ASP A 198 13.73 -9.51 2.18
CA ASP A 198 15.05 -9.32 2.80
C ASP A 198 14.94 -9.24 4.33
N TYR A 199 13.88 -8.59 4.81
CA TYR A 199 13.54 -8.52 6.23
C TYR A 199 12.05 -8.74 6.43
N ILE A 200 11.67 -9.21 7.62
CA ILE A 200 10.28 -9.38 8.05
C ILE A 200 10.20 -8.86 9.48
N VAL A 201 9.23 -7.98 9.75
CA VAL A 201 9.03 -7.36 11.07
C VAL A 201 7.58 -7.53 11.54
N ASP A 202 7.43 -7.70 12.83
CA ASP A 202 6.12 -7.88 13.47
C ASP A 202 5.64 -6.58 14.16
N ASN A 203 6.52 -5.55 14.28
CA ASN A 203 6.22 -4.27 14.91
C ASN A 203 6.89 -3.11 14.13
N PRO A 204 6.20 -1.96 13.96
CA PRO A 204 6.75 -0.82 13.21
C PRO A 204 8.12 -0.34 13.70
N LEU A 205 8.37 -0.30 15.00
CA LEU A 205 9.63 0.21 15.55
C LEU A 205 10.84 -0.70 15.29
N GLU A 206 10.63 -1.98 14.95
CA GLU A 206 11.72 -2.88 14.56
C GLU A 206 12.44 -2.43 13.28
N ILE A 207 11.74 -1.67 12.42
CA ILE A 207 12.29 -1.09 11.19
C ILE A 207 13.50 -0.21 11.50
N LEU A 208 13.49 0.53 12.62
CA LEU A 208 14.61 1.40 13.02
C LEU A 208 15.92 0.61 13.16
N SER A 209 15.86 -0.58 13.78
CA SER A 209 17.03 -1.43 13.97
C SER A 209 17.62 -1.92 12.63
N ILE A 210 16.77 -2.24 11.65
CA ILE A 210 17.20 -2.64 10.29
C ILE A 210 17.89 -1.46 9.57
N LEU A 211 17.40 -0.26 9.78
CA LEU A 211 17.96 0.93 9.13
C LEU A 211 19.28 1.38 9.75
N GLU A 212 19.59 0.98 11.00
CA GLU A 212 20.82 1.36 11.70
C GLU A 212 21.98 0.37 11.48
N GLY A 213 21.70 -0.84 11.02
CA GLY A 213 22.70 -1.85 10.65
C GLY A 213 23.21 -1.67 9.24
#